data_9e7963db10435eb7664bf28a2fa2b0c2
#
_entry.id   9e7963db10435eb7664bf28a2fa2b0c2
#
_cell.length_a   1.000
_cell.length_b   1.000
_cell.length_c   1.000
_cell.angle_alpha   90.00
_cell.angle_beta   90.00
_cell.angle_gamma   90.00
#
_symmetry.space_group_name_H-M   'P 1'
#
loop_
_entity.id
_entity.type
_entity.pdbx_description
1 polymer ?
#
loop_
_entity_poly.entity_id
_entity_poly.type
_entity_poly.pdbx_seq_one_letter_code
_entity_poly.pdbx_strand_id
1 'polypeptide(L)'
;MKRNLKSVMSLAVASVALVGSLGLASIASASYDYDGFNGFPTLRQGDSGGYVRALQANLWAYGQQGDVGKIDGSFGSGVKTGLQNFQRNKGLSADGIAGSGTWNRMTYNVSIEVPGRSFTLSSSDSSTYYVFYGRNDNNRSMRYAVLYKSNNKVITEGTVFYN
;
A
#
# COMPACT_ATOMS: atom_id res chain seq x y z
N MET A 1 -22.11 -11.08 21.60
CA MET A 1 -22.18 -11.80 20.31
C MET A 1 -20.97 -11.40 19.47
N LYS A 2 -19.93 -12.22 19.44
CA LYS A 2 -18.70 -11.95 18.67
C LYS A 2 -18.97 -12.31 17.21
N ARG A 3 -19.18 -11.33 16.35
CA ARG A 3 -19.26 -11.54 14.90
C ARG A 3 -17.85 -11.78 14.37
N ASN A 4 -17.61 -13.00 13.88
CA ASN A 4 -16.36 -13.40 13.24
C ASN A 4 -16.05 -12.51 12.04
N LEU A 5 -14.93 -11.80 12.13
CA LEU A 5 -14.38 -10.93 11.08
C LEU A 5 -14.03 -11.67 9.77
N LYS A 6 -14.10 -13.00 9.77
CA LYS A 6 -13.84 -13.86 8.59
C LYS A 6 -15.00 -13.92 7.59
N SER A 7 -16.18 -13.40 7.94
CA SER A 7 -17.39 -13.55 7.10
C SER A 7 -17.66 -12.38 6.15
N VAL A 8 -16.91 -11.28 6.24
CA VAL A 8 -17.14 -10.10 5.38
C VAL A 8 -16.23 -10.08 4.15
N MET A 9 -15.14 -10.89 4.15
CA MET A 9 -14.24 -11.02 3.00
C MET A 9 -14.67 -12.07 1.97
N SER A 10 -15.80 -12.78 2.19
CA SER A 10 -16.22 -13.90 1.36
C SER A 10 -17.29 -13.57 0.31
N LEU A 11 -17.68 -12.31 0.13
CA LEU A 11 -18.77 -11.95 -0.78
C LEU A 11 -18.34 -11.33 -2.11
N ALA A 12 -17.06 -11.31 -2.43
CA ALA A 12 -16.59 -10.77 -3.71
C ALA A 12 -16.01 -11.83 -4.67
N VAL A 13 -16.09 -13.12 -4.35
CA VAL A 13 -15.50 -14.20 -5.17
C VAL A 13 -16.54 -15.20 -5.69
N ALA A 14 -17.84 -14.93 -5.59
CA ALA A 14 -18.88 -15.85 -6.07
C ALA A 14 -19.68 -15.26 -7.21
N SER A 15 -19.10 -15.14 -8.40
CA SER A 15 -19.87 -15.17 -9.68
C SER A 15 -18.94 -15.17 -10.90
N VAL A 16 -18.16 -16.24 -11.11
CA VAL A 16 -17.83 -16.74 -12.45
C VAL A 16 -17.63 -18.26 -12.37
N ALA A 17 -18.71 -18.97 -12.38
CA ALA A 17 -18.71 -20.38 -12.76
C ALA A 17 -19.99 -20.66 -13.51
N LEU A 18 -19.97 -20.51 -14.78
CA LEU A 18 -20.64 -21.35 -15.79
C LEU A 18 -20.39 -20.74 -17.17
N VAL A 19 -19.56 -21.37 -17.98
CA VAL A 19 -19.84 -21.72 -19.39
C VAL A 19 -18.70 -22.61 -19.94
N GLY A 20 -19.05 -23.86 -20.30
CA GLY A 20 -18.64 -24.50 -21.53
C GLY A 20 -17.16 -24.88 -21.72
N SER A 21 -16.91 -26.19 -21.61
CA SER A 21 -15.78 -26.89 -22.21
C SER A 21 -15.57 -26.52 -23.66
N LEU A 22 -14.45 -25.85 -23.97
CA LEU A 22 -13.76 -25.92 -25.27
C LEU A 22 -12.38 -25.25 -25.13
N GLY A 23 -11.33 -26.07 -25.31
CA GLY A 23 -9.98 -25.60 -25.59
C GLY A 23 -9.18 -25.14 -24.35
N LEU A 24 -8.33 -26.03 -23.84
CA LEU A 24 -7.18 -25.68 -23.01
C LEU A 24 -6.20 -24.82 -23.84
N ALA A 25 -6.56 -23.58 -24.11
CA ALA A 25 -5.55 -22.58 -24.28
C ALA A 25 -4.95 -22.37 -22.89
N SER A 26 -3.72 -22.84 -22.69
CA SER A 26 -2.91 -22.37 -21.58
C SER A 26 -2.88 -20.86 -21.70
N ILE A 27 -3.71 -20.18 -20.92
CA ILE A 27 -3.43 -18.81 -20.56
C ILE A 27 -2.09 -18.91 -19.87
N ALA A 28 -1.03 -18.61 -20.63
CA ALA A 28 0.22 -18.22 -20.01
C ALA A 28 -0.20 -17.25 -18.94
N SER A 29 -0.08 -17.66 -17.68
CA SER A 29 -0.11 -16.76 -16.56
C SER A 29 1.00 -15.78 -16.87
N ALA A 30 0.66 -14.64 -17.47
CA ALA A 30 1.48 -13.48 -17.27
C ALA A 30 1.50 -13.36 -15.75
N SER A 31 2.57 -13.84 -15.15
CA SER A 31 2.89 -13.53 -13.77
C SER A 31 3.01 -12.00 -13.79
N TYR A 32 1.91 -11.33 -13.50
CA TYR A 32 1.99 -9.97 -13.05
C TYR A 32 2.69 -10.09 -11.71
N ASP A 33 4.02 -10.09 -11.76
CA ASP A 33 4.86 -9.93 -10.59
C ASP A 33 4.38 -8.64 -9.94
N TYR A 34 3.59 -8.83 -8.89
CA TYR A 34 3.19 -7.73 -8.05
C TYR A 34 4.43 -7.34 -7.26
N ASP A 35 5.13 -6.33 -7.76
CA ASP A 35 6.39 -5.85 -7.19
C ASP A 35 6.20 -4.95 -5.96
N GLY A 36 5.00 -4.87 -5.41
CA GLY A 36 4.72 -3.99 -4.29
C GLY A 36 4.99 -2.52 -4.64
N PHE A 37 6.02 -1.96 -4.02
CA PHE A 37 6.48 -0.59 -4.30
C PHE A 37 7.71 -0.56 -5.22
N ASN A 38 8.01 -1.65 -5.91
CA ASN A 38 9.10 -1.67 -6.89
C ASN A 38 8.82 -0.66 -8.01
N GLY A 39 9.85 0.00 -8.48
CA GLY A 39 9.72 1.09 -9.46
C GLY A 39 9.27 2.44 -8.87
N PHE A 40 8.98 2.52 -7.56
CA PHE A 40 8.74 3.82 -6.93
C PHE A 40 10.04 4.63 -6.89
N PRO A 41 9.96 5.95 -7.13
CA PRO A 41 11.15 6.80 -7.18
C PRO A 41 11.81 6.92 -5.82
N THR A 42 13.10 7.23 -5.82
CA THR A 42 13.79 7.68 -4.61
C THR A 42 13.23 9.02 -4.17
N LEU A 43 12.81 9.10 -2.89
CA LEU A 43 12.27 10.32 -2.30
C LEU A 43 13.13 10.82 -1.16
N ARG A 44 13.25 12.15 -1.05
CA ARG A 44 14.01 12.85 -0.01
C ARG A 44 13.33 14.13 0.42
N GLN A 45 13.78 14.72 1.50
CA GLN A 45 13.25 16.00 1.98
C GLN A 45 13.31 17.06 0.87
N GLY A 46 12.19 17.77 0.68
CA GLY A 46 11.98 18.75 -0.39
C GLY A 46 11.15 18.21 -1.55
N ASP A 47 11.04 16.88 -1.72
CA ASP A 47 10.19 16.29 -2.75
C ASP A 47 8.70 16.49 -2.43
N SER A 48 7.86 16.41 -3.48
CA SER A 48 6.41 16.56 -3.34
C SER A 48 5.65 15.71 -4.37
N GLY A 49 4.34 15.52 -4.12
CA GLY A 49 3.44 14.85 -5.05
C GLY A 49 2.88 13.52 -4.54
N GLY A 50 2.34 12.73 -5.48
CA GLY A 50 1.58 11.53 -5.13
C GLY A 50 2.43 10.42 -4.53
N TYR A 51 3.67 10.23 -4.97
CA TYR A 51 4.58 9.26 -4.35
C TYR A 51 4.94 9.64 -2.91
N VAL A 52 5.03 10.94 -2.60
CA VAL A 52 5.23 11.41 -1.22
C VAL A 52 3.98 11.11 -0.39
N ARG A 53 2.76 11.28 -0.94
CA ARG A 53 1.53 10.86 -0.26
C ARG A 53 1.52 9.36 0.03
N ALA A 54 1.95 8.53 -0.92
CA ALA A 54 2.09 7.09 -0.69
C ALA A 54 3.08 6.78 0.44
N LEU A 55 4.23 7.45 0.46
CA LEU A 55 5.21 7.30 1.54
C LEU A 55 4.61 7.69 2.90
N GLN A 56 3.94 8.84 2.97
CA GLN A 56 3.27 9.32 4.19
C GLN A 56 2.21 8.31 4.68
N ALA A 57 1.38 7.79 3.76
CA ALA A 57 0.38 6.78 4.07
C ALA A 57 1.01 5.49 4.61
N ASN A 58 2.06 5.00 3.95
CA ASN A 58 2.79 3.82 4.40
C ASN A 58 3.39 4.02 5.80
N LEU A 59 4.00 5.17 6.05
CA LEU A 59 4.56 5.50 7.37
C LEU A 59 3.47 5.51 8.46
N TRP A 60 2.24 5.94 8.16
CA TRP A 60 1.11 5.81 9.09
C TRP A 60 0.81 4.34 9.40
N ALA A 61 0.78 3.45 8.38
CA ALA A 61 0.59 2.02 8.60
C ALA A 61 1.74 1.36 9.38
N TYR A 62 2.90 2.01 9.43
CA TYR A 62 4.05 1.62 10.25
C TYR A 62 4.16 2.39 11.58
N GLY A 63 3.09 3.05 12.03
CA GLY A 63 3.02 3.69 13.33
C GLY A 63 3.75 5.02 13.44
N GLN A 64 4.14 5.64 12.32
CA GLN A 64 4.88 6.92 12.31
C GLN A 64 3.96 8.14 12.11
N GLN A 65 2.65 7.99 12.32
CA GLN A 65 1.66 9.05 12.10
C GLN A 65 1.96 10.32 12.91
N GLY A 66 2.46 10.17 14.15
CA GLY A 66 2.79 11.30 15.02
C GLY A 66 3.90 12.20 14.46
N ASP A 67 4.92 11.60 13.84
CA ASP A 67 6.02 12.34 13.21
C ASP A 67 5.62 12.91 11.86
N VAL A 68 4.97 12.09 11.03
CA VAL A 68 4.59 12.43 9.65
C VAL A 68 3.53 13.54 9.61
N GLY A 69 2.61 13.54 10.55
CA GLY A 69 1.46 14.45 10.55
C GLY A 69 0.49 14.17 9.40
N LYS A 70 0.08 15.19 8.65
CA LYS A 70 -0.89 15.07 7.56
C LYS A 70 -0.29 14.40 6.33
N ILE A 71 -1.14 13.71 5.57
CA ILE A 71 -0.80 13.16 4.25
C ILE A 71 -1.12 14.24 3.21
N ASP A 72 -0.21 15.18 3.02
CA ASP A 72 -0.36 16.35 2.16
C ASP A 72 0.47 16.27 0.86
N GLY A 73 1.37 15.30 0.78
CA GLY A 73 2.27 15.14 -0.37
C GLY A 73 3.50 16.02 -0.32
N SER A 74 3.85 16.56 0.85
CA SER A 74 5.07 17.36 1.06
C SER A 74 6.06 16.58 1.92
N PHE A 75 7.27 16.34 1.43
CA PHE A 75 8.31 15.66 2.19
C PHE A 75 9.05 16.68 3.08
N GLY A 76 8.42 17.04 4.17
CA GLY A 76 8.99 17.93 5.19
C GLY A 76 9.88 17.18 6.21
N SER A 77 10.31 17.93 7.23
CA SER A 77 11.13 17.38 8.33
C SER A 77 10.43 16.28 9.12
N GLY A 78 9.10 16.38 9.31
CA GLY A 78 8.31 15.33 9.99
C GLY A 78 8.32 14.01 9.22
N VAL A 79 8.16 14.06 7.90
CA VAL A 79 8.26 12.86 7.04
C VAL A 79 9.65 12.25 7.12
N LYS A 80 10.71 13.08 7.09
CA LYS A 80 12.08 12.61 7.27
C LYS A 80 12.28 11.93 8.61
N THR A 81 11.80 12.50 9.70
CA THR A 81 11.88 11.89 11.03
C THR A 81 11.16 10.56 11.09
N GLY A 82 9.89 10.50 10.65
CA GLY A 82 9.12 9.26 10.61
C GLY A 82 9.78 8.19 9.73
N LEU A 83 10.35 8.58 8.59
CA LEU A 83 11.11 7.68 7.73
C LEU A 83 12.36 7.12 8.41
N GLN A 84 13.15 7.97 9.07
CA GLN A 84 14.32 7.54 9.83
C GLN A 84 13.97 6.59 10.98
N ASN A 85 12.84 6.84 11.67
CA ASN A 85 12.33 5.94 12.71
C ASN A 85 11.92 4.59 12.12
N PHE A 86 11.18 4.59 11.00
CA PHE A 86 10.87 3.37 10.26
C PHE A 86 12.13 2.60 9.86
N GLN A 87 13.09 3.27 9.22
CA GLN A 87 14.34 2.65 8.77
C GLN A 87 15.10 2.02 9.94
N ARG A 88 15.24 2.72 11.04
CA ARG A 88 15.89 2.24 12.27
C ARG A 88 15.18 1.01 12.84
N ASN A 89 13.84 1.06 12.95
CA ASN A 89 13.02 -0.04 13.46
C ASN A 89 13.06 -1.29 12.57
N LYS A 90 13.36 -1.10 11.28
CA LYS A 90 13.46 -2.20 10.30
C LYS A 90 14.89 -2.64 10.00
N GLY A 91 15.88 -2.13 10.73
CA GLY A 91 17.28 -2.51 10.57
C GLY A 91 17.93 -1.97 9.30
N LEU A 92 17.40 -0.87 8.76
CA LEU A 92 17.96 -0.16 7.60
C LEU A 92 18.83 1.02 8.07
N SER A 93 19.69 1.52 7.17
CA SER A 93 20.37 2.79 7.39
C SER A 93 19.33 3.91 7.51
N ALA A 94 19.37 4.65 8.62
CA ALA A 94 18.39 5.69 8.92
C ALA A 94 18.80 7.04 8.29
N ASP A 95 18.95 7.05 6.97
CA ASP A 95 19.40 8.22 6.19
C ASP A 95 18.26 9.22 5.89
N GLY A 96 17.01 8.79 6.07
CA GLY A 96 15.84 9.61 5.76
C GLY A 96 15.59 9.76 4.26
N ILE A 97 16.07 8.80 3.46
CA ILE A 97 15.86 8.71 2.01
C ILE A 97 15.06 7.44 1.71
N ALA A 98 13.91 7.57 1.06
CA ALA A 98 13.11 6.43 0.64
C ALA A 98 13.64 5.89 -0.70
N GLY A 99 14.74 5.16 -0.67
CA GLY A 99 15.28 4.44 -1.83
C GLY A 99 14.68 3.04 -1.97
N SER A 100 15.20 2.27 -2.94
CA SER A 100 14.71 0.91 -3.25
C SER A 100 14.72 -0.02 -2.03
N GLY A 101 15.74 0.03 -1.17
CA GLY A 101 15.81 -0.76 0.06
C GLY A 101 14.67 -0.43 1.03
N THR A 102 14.32 0.85 1.17
CA THR A 102 13.17 1.29 1.98
C THR A 102 11.85 0.79 1.39
N TRP A 103 11.63 0.97 0.09
CA TRP A 103 10.42 0.51 -0.60
C TRP A 103 10.27 -1.00 -0.51
N ASN A 104 11.33 -1.76 -0.77
CA ASN A 104 11.32 -3.21 -0.64
C ASN A 104 10.96 -3.64 0.79
N ARG A 105 11.49 -2.95 1.80
CA ARG A 105 11.18 -3.28 3.20
C ARG A 105 9.70 -3.03 3.54
N MET A 106 9.07 -2.01 2.96
CA MET A 106 7.63 -1.76 3.11
C MET A 106 6.79 -2.87 2.47
N THR A 107 7.27 -3.50 1.41
CA THR A 107 6.56 -4.59 0.71
C THR A 107 6.35 -5.85 1.56
N TYR A 108 7.18 -6.11 2.58
CA TYR A 108 7.04 -7.30 3.42
C TYR A 108 5.72 -7.43 4.18
N ASN A 109 4.99 -6.35 4.37
CA ASN A 109 3.68 -6.34 5.05
C ASN A 109 2.51 -6.11 4.07
N VAL A 110 2.72 -6.43 2.80
CA VAL A 110 1.70 -6.31 1.77
C VAL A 110 0.97 -7.64 1.61
N SER A 111 -0.36 -7.57 1.58
CA SER A 111 -1.25 -8.65 1.17
C SER A 111 -1.87 -8.30 -0.17
N ILE A 112 -1.79 -9.21 -1.14
CA ILE A 112 -2.40 -9.03 -2.45
C ILE A 112 -3.88 -9.42 -2.35
N GLU A 113 -4.77 -8.50 -2.69
CA GLU A 113 -6.22 -8.72 -2.72
C GLU A 113 -6.65 -9.21 -4.10
N VAL A 114 -6.26 -8.50 -5.14
CA VAL A 114 -6.48 -8.87 -6.54
C VAL A 114 -5.17 -8.71 -7.30
N PRO A 115 -4.60 -9.80 -7.84
CA PRO A 115 -3.33 -9.74 -8.55
C PRO A 115 -3.31 -8.66 -9.64
N GLY A 116 -2.29 -7.82 -9.62
CA GLY A 116 -2.10 -6.70 -10.55
C GLY A 116 -3.03 -5.51 -10.38
N ARG A 117 -4.03 -5.56 -9.47
CA ARG A 117 -5.04 -4.50 -9.31
C ARG A 117 -5.10 -3.87 -7.94
N SER A 118 -5.04 -4.65 -6.87
CA SER A 118 -5.16 -4.11 -5.52
C SER A 118 -4.37 -4.89 -4.49
N PHE A 119 -3.96 -4.18 -3.45
CA PHE A 119 -3.22 -4.73 -2.33
C PHE A 119 -3.42 -3.89 -1.07
N THR A 120 -3.18 -4.52 0.06
CA THR A 120 -3.25 -3.90 1.36
C THR A 120 -1.90 -3.93 2.05
N LEU A 121 -1.44 -2.80 2.57
CA LEU A 121 -0.29 -2.69 3.46
C LEU A 121 -0.80 -2.62 4.90
N SER A 122 -0.51 -3.64 5.70
CA SER A 122 -0.91 -3.70 7.11
C SER A 122 0.24 -4.21 7.96
N SER A 123 0.83 -3.35 8.77
CA SER A 123 1.91 -3.69 9.69
C SER A 123 1.40 -3.83 11.13
N SER A 124 2.02 -4.72 11.90
CA SER A 124 1.82 -4.81 13.35
C SER A 124 2.36 -3.59 14.11
N ASP A 125 3.24 -2.79 13.49
CA ASP A 125 3.79 -1.57 14.09
C ASP A 125 2.71 -0.49 14.31
N SER A 126 1.63 -0.52 13.52
CA SER A 126 0.45 0.30 13.77
C SER A 126 -0.73 -0.56 14.18
N SER A 127 -1.28 -0.32 15.39
CA SER A 127 -2.54 -0.91 15.83
C SER A 127 -3.77 -0.22 15.21
N THR A 128 -3.58 0.93 14.58
CA THR A 128 -4.66 1.86 14.22
C THR A 128 -4.95 1.87 12.72
N TYR A 129 -3.92 1.85 11.87
CA TYR A 129 -4.06 2.14 10.46
C TYR A 129 -3.58 1.00 9.57
N TYR A 130 -4.20 0.89 8.39
CA TYR A 130 -3.70 0.18 7.23
C TYR A 130 -3.95 0.99 5.96
N VAL A 131 -3.28 0.64 4.87
CA VAL A 131 -3.42 1.34 3.58
C VAL A 131 -3.87 0.35 2.52
N PHE A 132 -4.95 0.68 1.84
CA PHE A 132 -5.39 -0.02 0.64
C PHE A 132 -4.87 0.72 -0.59
N TYR A 133 -4.40 -0.03 -1.56
CA TYR A 133 -3.99 0.45 -2.87
C TYR A 133 -4.82 -0.20 -3.97
N GLY A 134 -5.28 0.60 -4.91
CA GLY A 134 -6.02 0.13 -6.08
C GLY A 134 -5.51 0.75 -7.37
N ARG A 135 -5.43 -0.06 -8.43
CA ARG A 135 -5.09 0.39 -9.79
C ARG A 135 -6.35 0.40 -10.64
N ASN A 136 -6.44 1.33 -11.58
CA ASN A 136 -7.51 1.31 -12.57
C ASN A 136 -7.29 0.20 -13.62
N ASP A 137 -8.35 -0.12 -14.37
CA ASP A 137 -8.34 -1.25 -15.34
C ASP A 137 -7.24 -1.18 -16.40
N ASN A 138 -6.81 0.03 -16.74
CA ASN A 138 -5.75 0.27 -17.74
C ASN A 138 -4.37 0.43 -17.11
N ASN A 139 -4.23 0.20 -15.80
CA ASN A 139 -2.98 0.34 -15.05
C ASN A 139 -2.32 1.73 -15.14
N ARG A 140 -3.12 2.77 -15.51
CA ARG A 140 -2.65 4.14 -15.76
C ARG A 140 -2.65 5.02 -14.52
N SER A 141 -3.31 4.60 -13.46
CA SER A 141 -3.30 5.32 -12.19
C SER A 141 -3.31 4.37 -11.01
N MET A 142 -2.69 4.78 -9.93
CA MET A 142 -2.76 4.11 -8.65
C MET A 142 -3.34 5.08 -7.63
N ARG A 143 -4.33 4.61 -6.89
CA ARG A 143 -4.93 5.33 -5.76
C ARG A 143 -4.57 4.63 -4.46
N TYR A 144 -4.58 5.37 -3.37
CA TYR A 144 -4.47 4.84 -2.02
C TYR A 144 -5.66 5.31 -1.17
N ALA A 145 -5.99 4.54 -0.15
CA ALA A 145 -6.86 4.93 0.94
C ALA A 145 -6.24 4.47 2.26
N VAL A 146 -6.23 5.34 3.26
CA VAL A 146 -5.84 5.01 4.63
C VAL A 146 -7.10 4.77 5.44
N LEU A 147 -7.15 3.65 6.14
CA LEU A 147 -8.34 3.20 6.86
C LEU A 147 -8.00 2.86 8.32
N TYR A 148 -9.00 3.01 9.19
CA TYR A 148 -8.94 2.48 10.55
C TYR A 148 -9.06 0.95 10.55
N LYS A 149 -8.18 0.26 11.27
CA LYS A 149 -8.26 -1.20 11.47
C LYS A 149 -9.49 -1.64 12.26
N SER A 150 -10.03 -0.76 13.09
CA SER A 150 -11.15 -1.06 13.99
C SER A 150 -12.49 -1.21 13.27
N ASN A 151 -12.71 -0.46 12.17
CA ASN A 151 -14.03 -0.38 11.51
C ASN A 151 -13.96 -0.20 9.99
N ASN A 152 -12.77 -0.21 9.40
CA ASN A 152 -12.52 -0.02 7.97
C ASN A 152 -13.03 1.34 7.41
N LYS A 153 -13.18 2.33 8.29
CA LYS A 153 -13.56 3.68 7.86
C LYS A 153 -12.39 4.36 7.17
N VAL A 154 -12.61 4.91 5.98
CA VAL A 154 -11.62 5.72 5.27
C VAL A 154 -11.38 7.03 6.01
N ILE A 155 -10.12 7.36 6.22
CA ILE A 155 -9.64 8.59 6.85
C ILE A 155 -9.27 9.61 5.79
N THR A 156 -8.49 9.16 4.81
CA THR A 156 -8.01 9.95 3.69
C THR A 156 -7.72 9.04 2.51
N GLU A 157 -7.84 9.59 1.33
CA GLU A 157 -7.53 8.90 0.07
C GLU A 157 -6.92 9.87 -0.93
N GLY A 158 -6.29 9.33 -1.96
CA GLY A 158 -5.69 10.15 -3.00
C GLY A 158 -5.09 9.32 -4.13
N THR A 159 -4.43 10.03 -5.04
CA THR A 159 -3.76 9.42 -6.19
C THR A 159 -2.25 9.44 -5.95
N VAL A 160 -1.60 8.31 -6.28
CA VAL A 160 -0.14 8.17 -6.25
C VAL A 160 0.45 8.67 -7.56
N PHE A 161 -0.08 8.19 -8.68
CA PHE A 161 0.36 8.62 -10.02
C PHE A 161 -0.75 8.43 -11.06
N TYR A 162 -0.59 9.16 -12.16
CA TYR A 162 -1.22 8.91 -13.46
C TYR A 162 -0.11 8.63 -14.47
N ASN A 163 -0.28 7.59 -15.30
CA ASN A 163 0.57 7.29 -16.47
C ASN A 163 -0.14 7.71 -17.74
#